data_ed5f56b9324555ee4b8ea0a74d0b3ab1
#
_entry.id   ed5f56b9324555ee4b8ea0a74d0b3ab1
#
_cell.length_a   1.000
_cell.length_b   1.000
_cell.length_c   1.000
_cell.angle_alpha   90.00
_cell.angle_beta   90.00
_cell.angle_gamma   90.00
#
_symmetry.space_group_name_H-M   'P 1'
#
loop_
_entity.id
_entity.type
_entity.pdbx_description
1 polymer ?
#
loop_
_entity_poly.entity_id
_entity_poly.type
_entity_poly.pdbx_seq_one_letter_code
_entity_poly.pdbx_strand_id
1 'polypeptide(L)'
;MHYVSYPEGEEKSMKNTLVNLIVIGLIGLFAFAGLSYASAKDDAKALVKNAVAYVKYQGKEKAIAEISKPKGMFDKGETYVFAYDLQGIVVAHPKNPKLIGKNLIDVPDNDGKMFRKEIVAMAKSKGSGWVDYVYLNPETNEQEHKTTYIQKVGDIILCCGVYKDYVHEGD
;
A
#
# COMPACT_ATOMS: atom_id res chain seq x y z
N MET A 1 -7.52 -4.45 -64.34
CA MET A 1 -7.11 -4.12 -62.95
C MET A 1 -7.47 -2.67 -62.69
N HIS A 2 -8.58 -2.42 -62.03
CA HIS A 2 -8.97 -1.04 -61.70
C HIS A 2 -8.34 -0.62 -60.37
N TYR A 3 -7.46 0.38 -60.48
CA TYR A 3 -6.86 1.04 -59.32
C TYR A 3 -7.87 2.06 -58.76
N VAL A 4 -8.39 1.82 -57.62
CA VAL A 4 -9.28 2.78 -56.91
C VAL A 4 -8.37 3.74 -56.17
N SER A 5 -8.22 5.00 -56.64
CA SER A 5 -7.53 6.05 -55.94
C SER A 5 -8.50 6.72 -54.95
N TYR A 6 -8.20 6.71 -53.69
CA TYR A 6 -8.91 7.46 -52.67
C TYR A 6 -8.39 8.92 -52.65
N PRO A 7 -9.22 9.92 -52.41
CA PRO A 7 -8.77 11.29 -52.33
C PRO A 7 -7.90 11.53 -51.11
N GLU A 8 -6.75 12.18 -51.27
CA GLU A 8 -5.72 12.42 -50.25
C GLU A 8 -6.23 13.07 -48.94
N GLY A 9 -7.38 13.73 -48.96
CA GLY A 9 -7.99 14.36 -47.80
C GLY A 9 -8.60 13.40 -46.79
N GLU A 10 -9.12 12.24 -47.24
CA GLU A 10 -9.75 11.26 -46.35
C GLU A 10 -8.73 10.43 -45.58
N GLU A 11 -7.58 10.10 -46.21
CA GLU A 11 -6.52 9.34 -45.55
C GLU A 11 -5.87 10.09 -44.38
N LYS A 12 -5.71 11.41 -44.54
CA LYS A 12 -5.19 12.31 -43.49
C LYS A 12 -6.16 12.48 -42.31
N SER A 13 -7.47 12.52 -42.61
CA SER A 13 -8.53 12.60 -41.60
C SER A 13 -8.60 11.33 -40.77
N MET A 14 -8.54 10.15 -41.41
CA MET A 14 -8.57 8.86 -40.70
C MET A 14 -7.33 8.65 -39.82
N LYS A 15 -6.13 9.04 -40.28
CA LYS A 15 -4.89 8.95 -39.46
C LYS A 15 -4.97 9.85 -38.23
N ASN A 16 -5.48 11.06 -38.35
CA ASN A 16 -5.65 11.99 -37.22
C ASN A 16 -6.71 11.48 -36.21
N THR A 17 -7.78 10.87 -36.70
CA THR A 17 -8.83 10.28 -35.85
C THR A 17 -8.31 9.06 -35.07
N LEU A 18 -7.52 8.19 -35.72
CA LEU A 18 -6.88 7.04 -35.07
C LEU A 18 -5.86 7.47 -34.00
N VAL A 19 -5.03 8.47 -34.31
CA VAL A 19 -4.03 8.99 -33.36
C VAL A 19 -4.71 9.60 -32.14
N ASN A 20 -5.79 10.37 -32.33
CA ASN A 20 -6.55 10.97 -31.24
C ASN A 20 -7.25 9.91 -30.36
N LEU A 21 -7.77 8.84 -30.95
CA LEU A 21 -8.38 7.72 -30.20
C LEU A 21 -7.35 6.96 -29.37
N ILE A 22 -6.14 6.76 -29.89
CA ILE A 22 -5.04 6.10 -29.16
C ILE A 22 -4.55 6.98 -28.00
N VAL A 23 -4.43 8.29 -28.20
CA VAL A 23 -4.00 9.22 -27.14
C VAL A 23 -5.05 9.31 -26.02
N ILE A 24 -6.34 9.36 -26.36
CA ILE A 24 -7.42 9.36 -25.36
C ILE A 24 -7.48 8.04 -24.60
N GLY A 25 -7.25 6.91 -25.26
CA GLY A 25 -7.19 5.58 -24.61
C GLY A 25 -6.03 5.46 -23.63
N LEU A 26 -4.85 5.98 -23.96
CA LEU A 26 -3.69 5.97 -23.08
C LEU A 26 -3.87 6.88 -21.85
N ILE A 27 -4.43 8.07 -22.01
CA ILE A 27 -4.71 8.99 -20.89
C ILE A 27 -5.77 8.40 -19.96
N GLY A 28 -6.79 7.71 -20.49
CA GLY A 28 -7.81 7.05 -19.69
C GLY A 28 -7.25 5.92 -18.81
N LEU A 29 -6.27 5.16 -19.29
CA LEU A 29 -5.68 4.03 -18.56
C LEU A 29 -4.85 4.52 -17.35
N PHE A 30 -4.09 5.61 -17.49
CA PHE A 30 -3.31 6.19 -16.39
C PHE A 30 -4.19 6.85 -15.31
N ALA A 31 -5.32 7.49 -15.71
CA ALA A 31 -6.25 8.09 -14.77
C ALA A 31 -6.97 7.05 -13.89
N PHE A 32 -7.27 5.87 -14.44
CA PHE A 32 -7.97 4.80 -13.71
C PHE A 32 -7.08 4.14 -12.65
N ALA A 33 -5.80 3.92 -12.94
CA ALA A 33 -4.85 3.37 -11.97
C ALA A 33 -4.60 4.33 -10.79
N GLY A 34 -4.54 5.64 -11.04
CA GLY A 34 -4.38 6.65 -10.00
C GLY A 34 -5.55 6.75 -9.04
N LEU A 35 -6.78 6.62 -9.52
CA LEU A 35 -8.01 6.61 -8.71
C LEU A 35 -8.10 5.36 -7.82
N SER A 36 -7.72 4.19 -8.33
CA SER A 36 -7.71 2.95 -7.57
C SER A 36 -6.71 2.98 -6.42
N TYR A 37 -5.50 3.51 -6.64
CA TYR A 37 -4.48 3.62 -5.61
C TYR A 37 -4.83 4.63 -4.52
N ALA A 38 -5.44 5.76 -4.87
CA ALA A 38 -5.94 6.74 -3.90
C ALA A 38 -7.02 6.14 -3.00
N SER A 39 -7.96 5.38 -3.56
CA SER A 39 -8.98 4.63 -2.82
C SER A 39 -8.36 3.60 -1.87
N ALA A 40 -7.36 2.83 -2.31
CA ALA A 40 -6.68 1.85 -1.47
C ALA A 40 -5.97 2.50 -0.26
N LYS A 41 -5.39 3.69 -0.42
CA LYS A 41 -4.82 4.46 0.71
C LYS A 41 -5.90 4.91 1.70
N ASP A 42 -7.06 5.34 1.22
CA ASP A 42 -8.18 5.72 2.09
C ASP A 42 -8.72 4.51 2.85
N ASP A 43 -8.82 3.35 2.22
CA ASP A 43 -9.21 2.09 2.85
C ASP A 43 -8.23 1.65 3.93
N ALA A 44 -6.92 1.70 3.65
CA ALA A 44 -5.88 1.39 4.64
C ALA A 44 -5.95 2.32 5.86
N LYS A 45 -6.13 3.61 5.62
CA LYS A 45 -6.30 4.62 6.69
C LYS A 45 -7.57 4.37 7.50
N ALA A 46 -8.70 4.04 6.84
CA ALA A 46 -9.96 3.71 7.50
C ALA A 46 -9.82 2.44 8.36
N LEU A 47 -9.13 1.40 7.84
CA LEU A 47 -8.91 0.15 8.58
C LEU A 47 -8.08 0.38 9.85
N VAL A 48 -7.03 1.22 9.79
CA VAL A 48 -6.26 1.62 10.99
C VAL A 48 -7.13 2.39 11.98
N LYS A 49 -7.95 3.34 11.52
CA LYS A 49 -8.87 4.08 12.40
C LYS A 49 -9.86 3.16 13.11
N ASN A 50 -10.40 2.17 12.41
CA ASN A 50 -11.26 1.14 12.99
C ASN A 50 -10.52 0.31 14.05
N ALA A 51 -9.26 -0.07 13.78
CA ALA A 51 -8.43 -0.77 14.75
C ALA A 51 -8.11 0.09 15.98
N VAL A 52 -7.85 1.40 15.80
CA VAL A 52 -7.69 2.35 16.91
C VAL A 52 -8.96 2.42 17.78
N ALA A 53 -10.14 2.51 17.16
CA ALA A 53 -11.41 2.49 17.89
C ALA A 53 -11.58 1.17 18.64
N TYR A 54 -11.22 0.05 18.03
CA TYR A 54 -11.29 -1.26 18.67
C TYR A 54 -10.35 -1.36 19.89
N VAL A 55 -9.10 -0.85 19.79
CA VAL A 55 -8.19 -0.74 20.95
C VAL A 55 -8.81 0.04 22.08
N LYS A 56 -9.40 1.19 21.78
CA LYS A 56 -10.03 2.07 22.79
C LYS A 56 -11.23 1.43 23.46
N TYR A 57 -12.00 0.62 22.74
CA TYR A 57 -13.22 0.00 23.25
C TYR A 57 -12.98 -1.35 23.92
N GLN A 58 -12.16 -2.22 23.31
CA GLN A 58 -11.94 -3.60 23.79
C GLN A 58 -10.66 -3.77 24.62
N GLY A 59 -9.76 -2.78 24.62
CA GLY A 59 -8.44 -2.86 25.24
C GLY A 59 -7.37 -3.41 24.32
N LYS A 60 -6.12 -3.13 24.68
CA LYS A 60 -4.92 -3.45 23.88
C LYS A 60 -4.77 -4.95 23.64
N GLU A 61 -4.91 -5.76 24.66
CA GLU A 61 -4.68 -7.22 24.61
C GLU A 61 -5.65 -7.90 23.64
N LYS A 62 -6.93 -7.57 23.70
CA LYS A 62 -7.95 -8.09 22.78
C LYS A 62 -7.70 -7.62 21.35
N ALA A 63 -7.26 -6.36 21.19
CA ALA A 63 -6.95 -5.83 19.86
C ALA A 63 -5.73 -6.51 19.24
N ILE A 64 -4.65 -6.73 19.98
CA ILE A 64 -3.47 -7.47 19.52
C ILE A 64 -3.86 -8.88 19.09
N ALA A 65 -4.70 -9.58 19.89
CA ALA A 65 -5.17 -10.90 19.56
C ALA A 65 -6.04 -10.92 18.29
N GLU A 66 -6.94 -9.94 18.12
CA GLU A 66 -7.79 -9.83 16.92
C GLU A 66 -7.00 -9.48 15.66
N ILE A 67 -6.06 -8.51 15.76
CA ILE A 67 -5.19 -8.10 14.65
C ILE A 67 -4.31 -9.28 14.19
N SER A 68 -3.89 -10.16 15.09
CA SER A 68 -3.04 -11.30 14.76
C SER A 68 -3.79 -12.48 14.11
N LYS A 69 -5.12 -12.43 13.99
CA LYS A 69 -5.91 -13.49 13.37
C LYS A 69 -5.83 -13.42 11.85
N PRO A 70 -5.33 -14.48 11.16
CA PRO A 70 -5.45 -14.57 9.70
C PRO A 70 -6.91 -14.56 9.28
N LYS A 71 -7.22 -13.78 8.23
CA LYS A 71 -8.60 -13.58 7.71
C LYS A 71 -9.57 -13.03 8.76
N GLY A 72 -9.05 -12.39 9.81
CA GLY A 72 -9.83 -11.74 10.86
C GLY A 72 -10.39 -10.37 10.43
N MET A 73 -10.96 -9.66 11.40
CA MET A 73 -11.59 -8.35 11.18
C MET A 73 -10.65 -7.34 10.50
N PHE A 74 -9.36 -7.39 10.79
CA PHE A 74 -8.33 -6.47 10.33
C PHE A 74 -7.40 -7.06 9.25
N ASP A 75 -7.77 -8.18 8.62
CA ASP A 75 -7.07 -8.80 7.50
C ASP A 75 -7.98 -8.93 6.28
N LYS A 76 -7.76 -8.09 5.28
CA LYS A 76 -8.53 -7.98 4.02
C LYS A 76 -7.68 -8.34 2.80
N GLY A 77 -6.86 -9.40 2.89
CA GLY A 77 -5.95 -9.79 1.82
C GLY A 77 -4.66 -8.97 1.85
N GLU A 78 -4.35 -8.25 0.79
CA GLU A 78 -3.17 -7.37 0.73
C GLU A 78 -3.23 -6.22 1.73
N THR A 79 -4.45 -5.76 2.06
CA THR A 79 -4.70 -4.70 3.04
C THR A 79 -4.95 -5.31 4.41
N TYR A 80 -4.00 -5.20 5.31
CA TYR A 80 -4.09 -5.75 6.67
C TYR A 80 -3.44 -4.84 7.70
N VAL A 81 -3.96 -4.89 8.94
CA VAL A 81 -3.35 -4.19 10.07
C VAL A 81 -2.28 -5.07 10.70
N PHE A 82 -1.17 -4.47 11.05
CA PHE A 82 -0.12 -5.04 11.92
C PHE A 82 0.30 -3.99 12.95
N ALA A 83 1.03 -4.38 13.97
CA ALA A 83 1.36 -3.46 15.05
C ALA A 83 2.78 -3.62 15.58
N TYR A 84 3.35 -2.49 15.96
CA TYR A 84 4.60 -2.38 16.72
C TYR A 84 4.34 -1.75 18.09
N ASP A 85 5.25 -2.00 19.03
CA ASP A 85 5.40 -1.11 20.19
C ASP A 85 6.27 0.12 19.85
N LEU A 86 6.49 1.00 20.84
CA LEU A 86 7.30 2.20 20.67
C LEU A 86 8.83 1.92 20.64
N GLN A 87 9.26 0.68 20.80
CA GLN A 87 10.63 0.20 20.68
C GLN A 87 10.89 -0.51 19.32
N GLY A 88 9.84 -0.69 18.50
CA GLY A 88 9.93 -1.36 17.20
C GLY A 88 9.81 -2.89 17.28
N ILE A 89 9.33 -3.41 18.42
CA ILE A 89 8.98 -4.83 18.55
C ILE A 89 7.65 -5.07 17.85
N VAL A 90 7.58 -6.11 17.02
CA VAL A 90 6.30 -6.53 16.40
C VAL A 90 5.40 -7.12 17.48
N VAL A 91 4.23 -6.53 17.72
CA VAL A 91 3.27 -7.02 18.72
C VAL A 91 2.07 -7.74 18.10
N ALA A 92 1.75 -7.48 16.82
CA ALA A 92 0.71 -8.20 16.08
C ALA A 92 1.02 -8.25 14.59
N HIS A 93 0.77 -9.39 13.94
CA HIS A 93 0.93 -9.54 12.48
C HIS A 93 0.12 -10.74 11.94
N PRO A 94 -0.95 -10.52 11.13
CA PRO A 94 -1.82 -11.61 10.68
C PRO A 94 -1.17 -12.51 9.61
N LYS A 95 -0.31 -11.95 8.74
CA LYS A 95 0.33 -12.68 7.64
C LYS A 95 1.64 -13.36 8.02
N ASN A 96 2.34 -12.87 9.05
CA ASN A 96 3.62 -13.46 9.48
C ASN A 96 3.75 -13.48 11.01
N PRO A 97 3.13 -14.45 11.69
CA PRO A 97 3.17 -14.59 13.14
C PRO A 97 4.58 -14.84 13.69
N LYS A 98 5.53 -15.32 12.86
CA LYS A 98 6.93 -15.54 13.26
C LYS A 98 7.68 -14.24 13.59
N LEU A 99 7.15 -13.09 13.19
CA LEU A 99 7.72 -11.78 13.51
C LEU A 99 7.32 -11.30 14.91
N ILE A 100 6.22 -11.79 15.47
CA ILE A 100 5.72 -11.34 16.77
C ILE A 100 6.76 -11.58 17.86
N GLY A 101 7.02 -10.57 18.66
CA GLY A 101 8.03 -10.54 19.72
C GLY A 101 9.45 -10.17 19.24
N LYS A 102 9.68 -10.04 17.93
CA LYS A 102 11.00 -9.65 17.41
C LYS A 102 11.16 -8.14 17.41
N ASN A 103 12.31 -7.67 17.90
CA ASN A 103 12.73 -6.30 17.66
C ASN A 103 13.41 -6.21 16.29
N LEU A 104 12.79 -5.48 15.38
CA LEU A 104 13.26 -5.31 14.00
C LEU A 104 13.66 -3.86 13.70
N ILE A 105 13.84 -3.04 14.72
CA ILE A 105 14.09 -1.58 14.58
C ILE A 105 15.29 -1.27 13.70
N ASP A 106 16.34 -2.08 13.77
CA ASP A 106 17.60 -1.93 13.04
C ASP A 106 17.70 -2.77 11.76
N VAL A 107 16.60 -3.43 11.36
CA VAL A 107 16.58 -4.22 10.12
C VAL A 107 16.08 -3.33 8.98
N PRO A 108 16.93 -3.06 7.95
CA PRO A 108 16.52 -2.27 6.79
C PRO A 108 15.56 -3.07 5.88
N ASP A 109 14.93 -2.37 4.94
CA ASP A 109 14.32 -2.99 3.77
C ASP A 109 15.39 -3.36 2.71
N ASN A 110 14.95 -3.85 1.56
CA ASN A 110 15.86 -4.27 0.48
C ASN A 110 16.66 -3.10 -0.14
N ASP A 111 16.15 -1.87 -0.01
CA ASP A 111 16.81 -0.66 -0.50
C ASP A 111 17.70 -0.01 0.59
N GLY A 112 17.86 -0.66 1.75
CA GLY A 112 18.66 -0.16 2.86
C GLY A 112 17.94 0.84 3.75
N LYS A 113 16.64 1.07 3.57
CA LYS A 113 15.87 2.04 4.34
C LYS A 113 15.47 1.50 5.71
N MET A 114 15.77 2.25 6.76
CA MET A 114 15.40 1.95 8.16
C MET A 114 13.95 2.35 8.45
N PHE A 115 13.01 1.83 7.68
CA PHE A 115 11.61 2.26 7.73
C PHE A 115 10.93 2.09 9.09
N ARG A 116 11.33 1.10 9.88
CA ARG A 116 10.77 0.90 11.23
C ARG A 116 11.18 2.00 12.20
N LYS A 117 12.42 2.52 12.06
CA LYS A 117 12.84 3.72 12.80
C LYS A 117 11.99 4.93 12.42
N GLU A 118 11.70 5.09 11.12
CA GLU A 118 10.85 6.18 10.63
C GLU A 118 9.43 6.06 11.16
N ILE A 119 8.84 4.84 11.14
CA ILE A 119 7.52 4.56 11.73
C ILE A 119 7.48 4.97 13.21
N VAL A 120 8.45 4.51 14.00
CA VAL A 120 8.51 4.82 15.45
C VAL A 120 8.71 6.30 15.69
N ALA A 121 9.61 6.95 14.94
CA ALA A 121 9.87 8.39 15.05
C ALA A 121 8.62 9.20 14.69
N MET A 122 7.92 8.86 13.60
CA MET A 122 6.68 9.51 13.20
C MET A 122 5.57 9.32 14.23
N ALA A 123 5.42 8.12 14.77
CA ALA A 123 4.44 7.83 15.81
C ALA A 123 4.70 8.63 17.08
N LYS A 124 5.97 8.81 17.48
CA LYS A 124 6.35 9.59 18.66
C LYS A 124 6.18 11.10 18.45
N SER A 125 6.50 11.61 17.27
CA SER A 125 6.50 13.06 16.99
C SER A 125 5.16 13.60 16.50
N LYS A 126 4.50 12.88 15.56
CA LYS A 126 3.27 13.33 14.88
C LYS A 126 2.04 12.53 15.27
N GLY A 127 2.21 11.36 15.87
CA GLY A 127 1.12 10.46 16.23
C GLY A 127 0.54 9.64 15.05
N SER A 128 0.62 10.14 13.82
CA SER A 128 0.17 9.44 12.63
C SER A 128 0.82 9.99 11.37
N GLY A 129 0.82 9.22 10.28
CA GLY A 129 1.37 9.63 8.99
C GLY A 129 1.56 8.46 8.03
N TRP A 130 2.27 8.69 6.94
CA TRP A 130 2.60 7.71 5.92
C TRP A 130 4.10 7.48 5.84
N VAL A 131 4.51 6.22 5.68
CA VAL A 131 5.91 5.80 5.52
C VAL A 131 5.99 4.87 4.32
N ASP A 132 6.92 5.17 3.40
CA ASP A 132 7.15 4.39 2.18
C ASP A 132 8.40 3.52 2.35
N TYR A 133 8.34 2.26 1.90
CA TYR A 133 9.46 1.31 1.95
C TYR A 133 9.21 0.15 0.99
N VAL A 134 10.21 -0.69 0.77
CA VAL A 134 10.07 -1.94 0.00
C VAL A 134 9.79 -3.10 0.94
N TYR A 135 8.80 -3.92 0.62
CA TYR A 135 8.44 -5.08 1.44
C TYR A 135 7.90 -6.23 0.61
N LEU A 136 8.10 -7.46 1.12
CA LEU A 136 7.55 -8.65 0.50
C LEU A 136 6.02 -8.62 0.56
N ASN A 137 5.37 -8.61 -0.61
CA ASN A 137 3.93 -8.74 -0.70
C ASN A 137 3.54 -10.21 -0.43
N PRO A 138 2.69 -10.50 0.57
CA PRO A 138 2.35 -11.86 0.94
C PRO A 138 1.44 -12.58 -0.08
N GLU A 139 0.79 -11.85 -0.99
CA GLU A 139 -0.09 -12.44 -2.01
C GLU A 139 0.69 -12.78 -3.30
N THR A 140 1.59 -11.89 -3.75
CA THR A 140 2.41 -12.10 -4.96
C THR A 140 3.73 -12.81 -4.67
N ASN A 141 4.21 -12.73 -3.41
CA ASN A 141 5.54 -13.17 -2.97
C ASN A 141 6.70 -12.43 -3.67
N GLU A 142 6.45 -11.19 -4.09
CA GLU A 142 7.41 -10.29 -4.71
C GLU A 142 7.74 -9.11 -3.81
N GLN A 143 8.94 -8.51 -4.01
CA GLN A 143 9.32 -7.28 -3.34
C GLN A 143 8.64 -6.11 -4.06
N GLU A 144 7.83 -5.35 -3.34
CA GLU A 144 7.04 -4.27 -3.90
C GLU A 144 7.15 -3.01 -3.05
N HIS A 145 6.96 -1.85 -3.67
CA HIS A 145 6.79 -0.61 -2.93
C HIS A 145 5.52 -0.67 -2.07
N LYS A 146 5.70 -0.42 -0.79
CA LYS A 146 4.60 -0.36 0.17
C LYS A 146 4.54 1.02 0.80
N THR A 147 3.37 1.65 0.72
CA THR A 147 3.07 2.86 1.48
C THR A 147 2.20 2.48 2.68
N THR A 148 2.64 2.81 3.89
CA THR A 148 1.97 2.38 5.13
C THR A 148 1.48 3.57 5.93
N TYR A 149 0.17 3.62 6.20
CA TYR A 149 -0.39 4.53 7.18
C TYR A 149 -0.14 3.98 8.58
N ILE A 150 0.33 4.85 9.46
CA ILE A 150 0.55 4.53 10.87
C ILE A 150 -0.28 5.43 11.78
N GLN A 151 -0.72 4.91 12.90
CA GLN A 151 -1.35 5.70 13.96
C GLN A 151 -1.02 5.13 15.33
N LYS A 152 -0.48 5.99 16.18
CA LYS A 152 -0.22 5.67 17.59
C LYS A 152 -1.51 5.64 18.39
N VAL A 153 -1.67 4.64 19.24
CA VAL A 153 -2.70 4.55 20.27
C VAL A 153 -2.09 3.97 21.56
N GLY A 154 -2.07 4.76 22.62
CA GLY A 154 -1.36 4.36 23.84
C GLY A 154 0.15 4.12 23.58
N ASP A 155 0.59 2.93 23.89
CA ASP A 155 1.98 2.44 23.75
C ASP A 155 2.24 1.59 22.50
N ILE A 156 1.26 1.47 21.59
CA ILE A 156 1.39 0.74 20.32
C ILE A 156 1.17 1.63 19.11
N ILE A 157 1.68 1.16 17.97
CA ILE A 157 1.57 1.78 16.65
C ILE A 157 0.83 0.81 15.75
N LEU A 158 -0.37 1.17 15.32
CA LEU A 158 -1.15 0.42 14.35
C LEU A 158 -0.77 0.86 12.95
N CYS A 159 -0.54 -0.09 12.06
CA CYS A 159 -0.01 0.11 10.72
C CYS A 159 -0.86 -0.65 9.71
N CYS A 160 -1.14 -0.04 8.55
CA CYS A 160 -1.74 -0.71 7.41
C CYS A 160 -1.13 -0.17 6.12
N GLY A 161 -0.60 -1.06 5.28
CA GLY A 161 0.08 -0.68 4.05
C GLY A 161 -0.69 -1.07 2.81
N VAL A 162 -0.44 -0.30 1.74
CA VAL A 162 -0.90 -0.56 0.37
C VAL A 162 0.33 -0.82 -0.48
N TYR A 163 0.28 -1.88 -1.28
CA TYR A 163 1.33 -2.19 -2.24
C TYR A 163 1.08 -1.47 -3.56
N LYS A 164 2.15 -1.13 -4.23
CA LYS A 164 2.16 -0.60 -5.59
C LYS A 164 3.11 -1.48 -6.39
N ASP A 165 2.67 -1.94 -7.54
CA ASP A 165 3.49 -2.75 -8.43
C ASP A 165 4.88 -2.12 -8.59
N TYR A 166 5.92 -2.91 -8.34
CA TYR A 166 7.30 -2.50 -8.49
C TYR A 166 7.63 -2.54 -10.00
N VAL A 167 7.52 -1.39 -10.66
CA VAL A 167 8.09 -1.23 -12.00
C VAL A 167 9.57 -0.91 -11.80
N HIS A 168 10.46 -1.86 -12.10
CA HIS A 168 11.89 -1.57 -12.24
C HIS A 168 12.06 -0.48 -13.30
N GLU A 169 12.32 0.76 -12.90
CA GLU A 169 12.86 1.77 -13.81
C GLU A 169 14.35 1.44 -13.99
N GLY A 170 14.66 0.73 -15.06
CA GLY A 170 16.05 0.57 -15.50
C GLY A 170 16.42 -0.82 -15.99
N ASP A 171 16.15 -1.07 -17.25
CA ASP A 171 17.03 -1.79 -18.18
C ASP A 171 17.06 -1.04 -19.52
#